data_4e80bdddfb251a6bb9d8f9219f645b23
#
_entry.id   4e80bdddfb251a6bb9d8f9219f645b23
#
_cell.length_a   1.000
_cell.length_b   1.000
_cell.length_c   1.000
_cell.angle_alpha   90.00
_cell.angle_beta   90.00
_cell.angle_gamma   90.00
#
_symmetry.space_group_name_H-M   'P 1'
#
loop_
_entity.id
_entity.type
_entity.pdbx_description
1 polymer ?
#
loop_
_entity_poly.entity_id
_entity_poly.type
_entity_poly.pdbx_seq_one_letter_code
_entity_poly.pdbx_strand_id
1 'polypeptide(L)'
;MLAPDSKPMTFRTELKTEAQPTAIAGPPKPPALAEAQRLHVAIISDGNGRWATSRGLPRSAGHRAGAETARKIIAAAPRLGIHTLTLFALSSANWKRPAAEVHAILRLLHEYLLTETTHCMEEGVRLSIIGRRDRLPATLRQAVADSEAATTNGKRLHLRLAVDYSAREAIYHAACRFYKVTELSPESFSNVLAEVLRGGSTEVDLLIRTGGEQRLSDFLLWECAFAEFVFLQKRWPDFTVRDLETAVKEFGQRERTRGALPDAIAG
;
A
#
# COMPACT_ATOMS: atom_id res chain seq x y z
N MET A 1 37.90 21.99 -56.89
CA MET A 1 36.84 21.15 -57.44
C MET A 1 35.78 21.02 -56.40
N LEU A 2 34.81 21.86 -56.54
CA LEU A 2 33.37 21.79 -56.32
C LEU A 2 32.85 20.84 -55.23
N ALA A 3 32.41 21.43 -54.15
CA ALA A 3 31.48 20.82 -53.17
C ALA A 3 30.03 20.83 -53.76
N PRO A 4 29.20 19.85 -53.41
CA PRO A 4 27.78 19.95 -53.74
C PRO A 4 26.95 20.51 -52.56
N ASP A 5 26.03 21.34 -52.99
CA ASP A 5 24.99 22.04 -52.29
C ASP A 5 24.17 21.16 -51.28
N SER A 6 24.07 21.64 -50.06
CA SER A 6 23.04 21.19 -49.11
C SER A 6 21.88 22.22 -49.09
N LYS A 7 20.74 21.83 -49.65
CA LYS A 7 19.51 22.59 -49.55
C LYS A 7 18.92 22.51 -48.14
N PRO A 8 18.42 23.59 -47.57
CA PRO A 8 17.72 23.57 -46.31
C PRO A 8 16.32 22.96 -46.46
N MET A 9 16.00 22.02 -45.61
CA MET A 9 14.68 21.40 -45.48
C MET A 9 13.76 22.33 -44.69
N THR A 10 12.85 23.01 -45.41
CA THR A 10 11.81 23.86 -44.83
C THR A 10 10.69 22.96 -44.28
N PHE A 11 10.57 22.88 -42.94
CA PHE A 11 9.37 22.36 -42.33
C PHE A 11 8.22 23.33 -42.44
N ARG A 12 7.27 22.99 -43.30
CA ARG A 12 6.00 23.71 -43.43
C ARG A 12 5.07 23.23 -42.32
N THR A 13 4.91 24.04 -41.28
CA THR A 13 3.93 23.81 -40.21
C THR A 13 2.56 24.23 -40.73
N GLU A 14 1.77 23.30 -41.19
CA GLU A 14 0.35 23.51 -41.45
C GLU A 14 -0.40 23.38 -40.09
N LEU A 15 -0.72 24.52 -39.51
CA LEU A 15 -1.70 24.64 -38.44
C LEU A 15 -3.09 24.46 -39.06
N LYS A 16 -3.68 23.27 -38.92
CA LYS A 16 -5.11 23.07 -39.21
C LYS A 16 -5.90 23.27 -37.91
N THR A 17 -6.56 24.40 -37.85
CA THR A 17 -7.99 24.63 -37.60
C THR A 17 -8.60 24.05 -36.33
N GLU A 18 -8.89 24.95 -35.40
CA GLU A 18 -10.04 25.04 -34.48
C GLU A 18 -10.82 23.72 -34.20
N ALA A 19 -10.46 23.07 -33.14
CA ALA A 19 -11.37 22.15 -32.43
C ALA A 19 -12.34 23.03 -31.60
N GLN A 20 -13.63 22.94 -31.87
CA GLN A 20 -14.66 23.51 -31.02
C GLN A 20 -14.54 23.02 -29.61
N PRO A 21 -14.78 23.82 -28.56
CA PRO A 21 -14.74 23.36 -27.19
C PRO A 21 -15.89 22.36 -26.98
N THR A 22 -15.55 21.10 -26.89
CA THR A 22 -16.44 20.09 -26.33
C THR A 22 -16.76 20.49 -24.91
N ALA A 23 -18.06 20.64 -24.63
CA ALA A 23 -18.56 20.94 -23.29
C ALA A 23 -17.92 19.95 -22.29
N ILE A 24 -17.13 20.50 -21.38
CA ILE A 24 -16.57 19.75 -20.26
C ILE A 24 -17.77 19.27 -19.44
N ALA A 25 -18.03 17.97 -19.49
CA ALA A 25 -18.99 17.36 -18.60
C ALA A 25 -18.61 17.74 -17.16
N GLY A 26 -19.55 18.31 -16.42
CA GLY A 26 -19.35 18.70 -15.03
C GLY A 26 -18.81 17.51 -14.21
N PRO A 27 -18.14 17.78 -13.08
CA PRO A 27 -17.58 16.72 -12.25
C PRO A 27 -18.65 15.68 -11.92
N PRO A 28 -18.31 14.39 -11.93
CA PRO A 28 -19.26 13.35 -11.61
C PRO A 28 -19.85 13.62 -10.22
N LYS A 29 -21.17 13.55 -10.13
CA LYS A 29 -21.92 13.71 -8.89
C LYS A 29 -21.32 12.78 -7.83
N PRO A 30 -20.97 13.26 -6.63
CA PRO A 30 -20.42 12.40 -5.59
C PRO A 30 -21.36 11.22 -5.38
N PRO A 31 -20.84 9.99 -5.25
CA PRO A 31 -21.68 8.82 -5.03
C PRO A 31 -22.52 9.03 -3.78
N ALA A 32 -23.79 8.71 -3.88
CA ALA A 32 -24.73 8.80 -2.76
C ALA A 32 -24.17 8.10 -1.52
N LEU A 33 -24.44 8.62 -0.33
CA LEU A 33 -24.01 8.20 1.02
C LEU A 33 -24.33 6.73 1.41
N ALA A 34 -24.49 5.81 0.47
CA ALA A 34 -24.91 4.42 0.68
C ALA A 34 -23.81 3.36 0.55
N GLU A 35 -22.60 3.69 0.11
CA GLU A 35 -21.44 2.83 0.31
C GLU A 35 -20.63 3.40 1.49
N ALA A 36 -20.86 2.83 2.69
CA ALA A 36 -20.04 3.10 3.86
C ALA A 36 -18.57 3.03 3.43
N GLN A 37 -17.87 4.16 3.49
CA GLN A 37 -16.48 4.28 3.05
C GLN A 37 -15.69 3.13 3.66
N ARG A 38 -15.22 2.21 2.82
CA ARG A 38 -14.44 1.05 3.24
C ARG A 38 -13.03 1.54 3.55
N LEU A 39 -12.81 1.99 4.78
CA LEU A 39 -11.57 2.58 5.25
C LEU A 39 -10.38 1.65 4.99
N HIS A 40 -9.39 2.14 4.24
CA HIS A 40 -8.11 1.49 4.03
C HIS A 40 -7.02 2.19 4.84
N VAL A 41 -6.51 1.49 5.84
CA VAL A 41 -5.38 1.94 6.66
C VAL A 41 -4.11 1.21 6.25
N ALA A 42 -3.05 1.95 5.95
CA ALA A 42 -1.73 1.42 5.68
C ALA A 42 -0.77 1.75 6.84
N ILE A 43 0.04 0.79 7.29
CA ILE A 43 0.95 1.02 8.41
C ILE A 43 2.38 0.63 8.05
N ILE A 44 3.31 1.59 8.21
CA ILE A 44 4.75 1.33 8.19
C ILE A 44 5.16 1.05 9.64
N SER A 45 5.35 -0.24 9.94
CA SER A 45 5.67 -0.78 11.27
C SER A 45 7.16 -0.60 11.60
N ASP A 46 7.62 0.65 11.76
CA ASP A 46 9.02 0.98 11.95
C ASP A 46 9.41 1.04 13.44
N GLY A 47 10.71 0.80 13.70
CA GLY A 47 11.30 0.92 15.02
C GLY A 47 11.60 -0.40 15.75
N ASN A 48 11.26 -1.57 15.18
CA ASN A 48 11.47 -2.89 15.80
C ASN A 48 12.90 -3.10 16.29
N GLY A 49 13.89 -2.90 15.41
CA GLY A 49 15.30 -3.08 15.77
C GLY A 49 15.76 -2.08 16.82
N ARG A 50 15.40 -0.80 16.69
CA ARG A 50 15.74 0.26 17.67
C ARG A 50 15.09 0.02 19.03
N TRP A 51 13.88 -0.53 19.04
CA TRP A 51 13.19 -0.95 20.25
C TRP A 51 13.97 -2.02 21.01
N ALA A 52 14.44 -3.05 20.33
CA ALA A 52 15.22 -4.15 20.93
C ALA A 52 16.59 -3.63 21.42
N THR A 53 17.35 -2.94 20.57
CA THR A 53 18.71 -2.49 20.92
C THR A 53 18.72 -1.49 22.08
N SER A 54 17.71 -0.61 22.21
CA SER A 54 17.60 0.28 23.36
C SER A 54 17.30 -0.46 24.69
N ARG A 55 16.98 -1.74 24.63
CA ARG A 55 16.72 -2.63 25.78
C ARG A 55 17.80 -3.70 25.97
N GLY A 56 18.94 -3.58 25.26
CA GLY A 56 20.01 -4.58 25.29
C GLY A 56 19.64 -5.92 24.64
N LEU A 57 18.56 -5.96 23.85
CA LEU A 57 18.06 -7.17 23.21
C LEU A 57 18.55 -7.28 21.76
N PRO A 58 18.67 -8.49 21.20
CA PRO A 58 18.95 -8.67 19.79
C PRO A 58 17.79 -8.15 18.92
N ARG A 59 18.09 -7.64 17.72
CA ARG A 59 17.09 -7.05 16.81
C ARG A 59 15.93 -7.99 16.50
N SER A 60 16.18 -9.31 16.46
CA SER A 60 15.16 -10.35 16.27
C SER A 60 14.08 -10.35 17.35
N ALA A 61 14.43 -10.02 18.60
CA ALA A 61 13.44 -9.86 19.68
C ALA A 61 12.46 -8.72 19.40
N GLY A 62 12.94 -7.62 18.79
CA GLY A 62 12.07 -6.52 18.37
C GLY A 62 11.11 -6.91 17.26
N HIS A 63 11.56 -7.71 16.28
CA HIS A 63 10.68 -8.22 15.24
C HIS A 63 9.60 -9.15 15.79
N ARG A 64 9.94 -10.00 16.77
CA ARG A 64 8.96 -10.85 17.45
C ARG A 64 7.94 -10.04 18.24
N ALA A 65 8.38 -9.05 19.01
CA ALA A 65 7.48 -8.14 19.72
C ALA A 65 6.57 -7.36 18.74
N GLY A 66 7.11 -6.95 17.58
CA GLY A 66 6.34 -6.31 16.52
C GLY A 66 5.30 -7.23 15.89
N ALA A 67 5.54 -8.53 15.78
CA ALA A 67 4.55 -9.49 15.30
C ALA A 67 3.38 -9.62 16.29
N GLU A 68 3.65 -9.63 17.61
CA GLU A 68 2.60 -9.61 18.63
C GLU A 68 1.76 -8.31 18.59
N THR A 69 2.40 -7.17 18.32
CA THR A 69 1.69 -5.91 18.09
C THR A 69 0.79 -6.02 16.85
N ALA A 70 1.29 -6.57 15.75
CA ALA A 70 0.52 -6.77 14.53
C ALA A 70 -0.75 -7.60 14.78
N ARG A 71 -0.67 -8.71 15.53
CA ARG A 71 -1.85 -9.53 15.92
C ARG A 71 -2.94 -8.69 16.58
N LYS A 72 -2.56 -7.88 17.58
CA LYS A 72 -3.50 -7.03 18.33
C LYS A 72 -4.16 -5.99 17.43
N ILE A 73 -3.39 -5.39 16.53
CA ILE A 73 -3.87 -4.38 15.58
C ILE A 73 -4.80 -5.00 14.54
N ILE A 74 -4.46 -6.17 13.98
CA ILE A 74 -5.29 -6.91 13.02
C ILE A 74 -6.63 -7.27 13.66
N ALA A 75 -6.63 -7.81 14.88
CA ALA A 75 -7.85 -8.18 15.61
C ALA A 75 -8.75 -6.97 15.93
N ALA A 76 -8.15 -5.78 16.14
CA ALA A 76 -8.88 -4.57 16.44
C ALA A 76 -9.44 -3.86 15.19
N ALA A 77 -8.78 -3.98 14.05
CA ALA A 77 -9.06 -3.23 12.83
C ALA A 77 -10.55 -3.26 12.40
N PRO A 78 -11.25 -4.43 12.35
CA PRO A 78 -12.66 -4.44 11.92
C PRO A 78 -13.60 -3.63 12.82
N ARG A 79 -13.30 -3.59 14.13
CA ARG A 79 -14.13 -2.84 15.11
C ARG A 79 -13.96 -1.34 14.97
N LEU A 80 -12.90 -0.89 14.30
CA LEU A 80 -12.60 0.51 14.01
C LEU A 80 -13.08 0.94 12.61
N GLY A 81 -13.87 0.10 11.93
CA GLY A 81 -14.36 0.38 10.59
C GLY A 81 -13.30 0.22 9.49
N ILE A 82 -12.15 -0.39 9.80
CA ILE A 82 -11.10 -0.66 8.83
C ILE A 82 -11.49 -1.91 8.03
N HIS A 83 -11.68 -1.75 6.73
CA HIS A 83 -11.99 -2.85 5.81
C HIS A 83 -10.76 -3.42 5.13
N THR A 84 -9.74 -2.57 4.92
CA THR A 84 -8.46 -3.00 4.38
C THR A 84 -7.35 -2.49 5.30
N LEU A 85 -6.48 -3.41 5.73
CA LEU A 85 -5.30 -3.08 6.52
C LEU A 85 -4.07 -3.57 5.77
N THR A 86 -3.19 -2.65 5.38
CA THR A 86 -1.92 -3.01 4.74
C THR A 86 -0.76 -2.76 5.70
N LEU A 87 0.00 -3.81 6.02
CA LEU A 87 1.17 -3.73 6.90
C LEU A 87 2.46 -3.89 6.10
N PHE A 88 3.44 -2.98 6.30
CA PHE A 88 4.75 -3.07 5.68
C PHE A 88 5.67 -3.99 6.49
N ALA A 89 5.74 -5.27 6.11
CA ALA A 89 6.52 -6.27 6.84
C ALA A 89 7.99 -6.32 6.40
N LEU A 90 8.26 -6.26 5.08
CA LEU A 90 9.62 -6.30 4.54
C LEU A 90 9.70 -5.52 3.22
N SER A 91 10.52 -4.47 3.16
CA SER A 91 10.79 -3.78 1.90
C SER A 91 11.84 -4.52 1.06
N SER A 92 11.81 -4.33 -0.27
CA SER A 92 12.88 -4.83 -1.16
C SER A 92 14.26 -4.28 -0.77
N ALA A 93 14.34 -3.07 -0.24
CA ALA A 93 15.59 -2.49 0.25
C ALA A 93 16.14 -3.21 1.50
N ASN A 94 15.31 -3.88 2.28
CA ASN A 94 15.73 -4.58 3.49
C ASN A 94 16.56 -5.85 3.22
N TRP A 95 16.58 -6.36 1.99
CA TRP A 95 17.50 -7.44 1.61
C TRP A 95 18.99 -7.07 1.75
N LYS A 96 19.31 -5.77 1.84
CA LYS A 96 20.66 -5.28 2.12
C LYS A 96 21.07 -5.41 3.60
N ARG A 97 20.14 -5.78 4.49
CA ARG A 97 20.40 -6.05 5.90
C ARG A 97 21.20 -7.35 6.08
N PRO A 98 21.83 -7.58 7.25
CA PRO A 98 22.46 -8.86 7.55
C PRO A 98 21.50 -10.03 7.27
N ALA A 99 21.99 -11.07 6.59
CA ALA A 99 21.16 -12.21 6.17
C ALA A 99 20.41 -12.86 7.35
N ALA A 100 21.03 -12.92 8.52
CA ALA A 100 20.40 -13.44 9.73
C ALA A 100 19.14 -12.66 10.15
N GLU A 101 19.13 -11.33 9.98
CA GLU A 101 17.95 -10.50 10.27
C GLU A 101 16.84 -10.75 9.25
N VAL A 102 17.17 -10.79 7.96
CA VAL A 102 16.21 -11.06 6.88
C VAL A 102 15.59 -12.46 7.07
N HIS A 103 16.42 -13.48 7.31
CA HIS A 103 15.93 -14.84 7.58
C HIS A 103 15.04 -14.91 8.82
N ALA A 104 15.34 -14.15 9.88
CA ALA A 104 14.50 -14.11 11.07
C ALA A 104 13.10 -13.52 10.76
N ILE A 105 13.03 -12.45 9.95
CA ILE A 105 11.75 -11.84 9.53
C ILE A 105 10.95 -12.82 8.67
N LEU A 106 11.57 -13.47 7.68
CA LEU A 106 10.89 -14.44 6.81
C LEU A 106 10.39 -15.66 7.60
N ARG A 107 11.16 -16.10 8.60
CA ARG A 107 10.74 -17.20 9.49
C ARG A 107 9.54 -16.79 10.33
N LEU A 108 9.54 -15.61 10.93
CA LEU A 108 8.39 -15.10 11.69
C LEU A 108 7.14 -15.00 10.81
N LEU A 109 7.28 -14.57 9.55
CA LEU A 109 6.16 -14.56 8.62
C LEU A 109 5.66 -15.98 8.33
N HIS A 110 6.56 -16.94 8.11
CA HIS A 110 6.20 -18.34 7.88
C HIS A 110 5.46 -18.93 9.10
N GLU A 111 6.01 -18.72 10.31
CA GLU A 111 5.37 -19.12 11.55
C GLU A 111 3.96 -18.51 11.69
N TYR A 112 3.82 -17.20 11.40
CA TYR A 112 2.52 -16.51 11.42
C TYR A 112 1.51 -17.17 10.48
N LEU A 113 1.88 -17.42 9.23
CA LEU A 113 0.98 -18.05 8.26
C LEU A 113 0.52 -19.44 8.71
N LEU A 114 1.42 -20.24 9.28
CA LEU A 114 1.06 -21.57 9.77
C LEU A 114 0.14 -21.55 10.99
N THR A 115 0.30 -20.56 11.87
CA THR A 115 -0.45 -20.51 13.14
C THR A 115 -1.76 -19.71 13.05
N GLU A 116 -1.81 -18.67 12.22
CA GLU A 116 -2.91 -17.72 12.20
C GLU A 116 -3.91 -17.92 11.07
N THR A 117 -3.60 -18.75 10.05
CA THR A 117 -4.50 -18.94 8.90
C THR A 117 -5.89 -19.43 9.32
N THR A 118 -5.98 -20.41 10.21
CA THR A 118 -7.26 -20.92 10.71
C THR A 118 -8.04 -19.82 11.44
N HIS A 119 -7.38 -19.07 12.30
CA HIS A 119 -7.99 -17.94 13.01
C HIS A 119 -8.46 -16.84 12.04
N CYS A 120 -7.68 -16.54 11.01
CA CYS A 120 -8.09 -15.62 9.96
C CYS A 120 -9.37 -16.07 9.24
N MET A 121 -9.51 -17.38 8.95
CA MET A 121 -10.72 -17.94 8.35
C MET A 121 -11.94 -17.76 9.28
N GLU A 122 -11.79 -18.14 10.56
CA GLU A 122 -12.85 -18.03 11.57
C GLU A 122 -13.32 -16.58 11.78
N GLU A 123 -12.37 -15.64 11.79
CA GLU A 123 -12.64 -14.21 11.95
C GLU A 123 -13.05 -13.49 10.65
N GLY A 124 -13.16 -14.23 9.54
CA GLY A 124 -13.53 -13.65 8.25
C GLY A 124 -12.51 -12.68 7.69
N VAL A 125 -11.22 -12.89 8.00
CA VAL A 125 -10.10 -12.11 7.46
C VAL A 125 -9.63 -12.75 6.15
N ARG A 126 -9.61 -11.97 5.07
CA ARG A 126 -8.96 -12.34 3.81
C ARG A 126 -7.51 -11.90 3.86
N LEU A 127 -6.57 -12.83 3.67
CA LEU A 127 -5.14 -12.53 3.63
C LEU A 127 -4.65 -12.37 2.17
N SER A 128 -3.75 -11.42 1.95
CA SER A 128 -3.00 -11.28 0.69
C SER A 128 -1.57 -10.85 0.98
N ILE A 129 -0.61 -11.45 0.29
CA ILE A 129 0.79 -11.05 0.33
C ILE A 129 1.09 -10.24 -0.93
N ILE A 130 1.40 -8.96 -0.79
CA ILE A 130 1.79 -8.08 -1.89
C ILE A 130 3.32 -7.92 -1.95
N GLY A 131 3.86 -7.84 -3.16
CA GLY A 131 5.30 -7.74 -3.44
C GLY A 131 5.84 -8.94 -4.19
N ARG A 132 7.16 -9.03 -4.27
CA ARG A 132 7.87 -10.10 -4.99
C ARG A 132 7.82 -11.42 -4.24
N ARG A 133 7.70 -12.52 -5.00
CA ARG A 133 7.66 -13.88 -4.41
C ARG A 133 8.82 -14.76 -4.88
N ASP A 134 9.52 -14.33 -5.94
CA ASP A 134 10.58 -15.12 -6.55
C ASP A 134 11.79 -15.33 -5.63
N ARG A 135 12.06 -14.37 -4.74
CA ARG A 135 13.16 -14.44 -3.76
C ARG A 135 12.76 -15.10 -2.44
N LEU A 136 11.48 -15.38 -2.23
CA LEU A 136 11.03 -16.05 -1.00
C LEU A 136 11.41 -17.55 -1.03
N PRO A 137 11.77 -18.14 0.11
CA PRO A 137 11.98 -19.60 0.23
C PRO A 137 10.76 -20.39 -0.27
N ALA A 138 10.99 -21.57 -0.87
CA ALA A 138 9.91 -22.39 -1.44
C ALA A 138 8.82 -22.75 -0.43
N THR A 139 9.22 -23.10 0.80
CA THR A 139 8.28 -23.39 1.89
C THR A 139 7.41 -22.19 2.27
N LEU A 140 7.99 -20.98 2.29
CA LEU A 140 7.23 -19.77 2.56
C LEU A 140 6.28 -19.44 1.40
N ARG A 141 6.71 -19.62 0.13
CA ARG A 141 5.83 -19.42 -1.03
C ARG A 141 4.62 -20.36 -0.98
N GLN A 142 4.82 -21.61 -0.59
CA GLN A 142 3.73 -22.57 -0.43
C GLN A 142 2.79 -22.13 0.70
N ALA A 143 3.30 -21.80 1.89
CA ALA A 143 2.48 -21.32 3.00
C ALA A 143 1.67 -20.06 2.62
N VAL A 144 2.25 -19.14 1.83
CA VAL A 144 1.54 -17.98 1.29
C VAL A 144 0.37 -18.41 0.41
N ALA A 145 0.60 -19.31 -0.55
CA ALA A 145 -0.44 -19.77 -1.46
C ALA A 145 -1.58 -20.48 -0.71
N ASP A 146 -1.25 -21.34 0.24
CA ASP A 146 -2.22 -22.08 1.05
C ASP A 146 -3.06 -21.14 1.92
N SER A 147 -2.41 -20.15 2.58
CA SER A 147 -3.11 -19.17 3.42
C SER A 147 -4.02 -18.25 2.61
N GLU A 148 -3.58 -17.77 1.45
CA GLU A 148 -4.41 -16.94 0.56
C GLU A 148 -5.61 -17.72 0.03
N ALA A 149 -5.43 -18.98 -0.36
CA ALA A 149 -6.51 -19.85 -0.81
C ALA A 149 -7.53 -20.12 0.29
N ALA A 150 -7.05 -20.49 1.50
CA ALA A 150 -7.88 -20.79 2.64
C ALA A 150 -8.74 -19.59 3.09
N THR A 151 -8.18 -18.38 3.03
CA THR A 151 -8.83 -17.16 3.52
C THR A 151 -9.59 -16.36 2.44
N THR A 152 -9.67 -16.86 1.21
CA THR A 152 -10.20 -16.11 0.04
C THR A 152 -11.62 -15.59 0.22
N ASN A 153 -12.44 -16.28 1.03
CA ASN A 153 -13.85 -15.93 1.28
C ASN A 153 -14.05 -14.94 2.44
N GLY A 154 -12.97 -14.52 3.11
CA GLY A 154 -13.04 -13.54 4.20
C GLY A 154 -13.58 -12.18 3.70
N LYS A 155 -14.57 -11.63 4.41
CA LYS A 155 -15.26 -10.37 4.04
C LYS A 155 -15.19 -9.30 5.12
N ARG A 156 -14.72 -9.65 6.32
CA ARG A 156 -14.71 -8.74 7.47
C ARG A 156 -13.50 -7.79 7.44
N LEU A 157 -12.33 -8.29 7.01
CA LEU A 157 -11.11 -7.52 6.88
C LEU A 157 -10.29 -8.07 5.70
N HIS A 158 -9.80 -7.21 4.84
CA HIS A 158 -8.75 -7.55 3.89
C HIS A 158 -7.39 -7.17 4.48
N LEU A 159 -6.65 -8.16 5.01
CA LEU A 159 -5.30 -7.99 5.49
C LEU A 159 -4.31 -8.16 4.34
N ARG A 160 -3.52 -7.11 4.07
CA ARG A 160 -2.47 -7.12 3.06
C ARG A 160 -1.11 -7.00 3.76
N LEU A 161 -0.23 -7.98 3.58
CA LEU A 161 1.13 -7.92 4.10
C LEU A 161 2.09 -7.63 2.95
N ALA A 162 2.78 -6.49 3.00
CA ALA A 162 3.76 -6.10 2.01
C ALA A 162 5.12 -6.75 2.37
N VAL A 163 5.52 -7.73 1.55
CA VAL A 163 6.71 -8.56 1.75
C VAL A 163 7.56 -8.51 0.50
N ASP A 164 8.86 -8.23 0.67
CA ASP A 164 9.75 -7.96 -0.46
C ASP A 164 9.14 -6.95 -1.44
N TYR A 165 8.61 -5.88 -0.86
CA TYR A 165 7.78 -4.91 -1.56
C TYR A 165 8.55 -3.64 -1.92
N SER A 166 8.31 -3.13 -3.11
CA SER A 166 8.74 -1.82 -3.62
C SER A 166 7.64 -1.27 -4.52
N ALA A 167 7.10 -0.09 -4.19
CA ALA A 167 6.12 0.58 -5.03
C ALA A 167 6.72 0.98 -6.39
N ARG A 168 7.97 1.40 -6.42
CA ARG A 168 8.66 1.77 -7.66
C ARG A 168 8.81 0.58 -8.60
N GLU A 169 9.18 -0.61 -8.09
CA GLU A 169 9.22 -1.84 -8.90
C GLU A 169 7.81 -2.23 -9.38
N ALA A 170 6.80 -2.13 -8.52
CA ALA A 170 5.42 -2.44 -8.89
C ALA A 170 4.92 -1.52 -10.02
N ILE A 171 5.14 -0.21 -9.90
CA ILE A 171 4.80 0.79 -10.93
C ILE A 171 5.55 0.51 -12.23
N TYR A 172 6.85 0.21 -12.16
CA TYR A 172 7.65 -0.14 -13.33
C TYR A 172 7.10 -1.37 -14.05
N HIS A 173 6.80 -2.45 -13.32
CA HIS A 173 6.22 -3.66 -13.90
C HIS A 173 4.80 -3.44 -14.44
N ALA A 174 4.00 -2.60 -13.79
CA ALA A 174 2.70 -2.22 -14.29
C ALA A 174 2.84 -1.43 -15.60
N ALA A 175 3.74 -0.46 -15.68
CA ALA A 175 4.01 0.30 -16.90
C ALA A 175 4.48 -0.60 -18.05
N CYS A 176 5.35 -1.59 -17.78
CA CYS A 176 5.77 -2.57 -18.78
C CYS A 176 4.64 -3.47 -19.30
N ARG A 177 3.55 -3.64 -18.54
CA ARG A 177 2.36 -4.41 -18.98
C ARG A 177 1.31 -3.53 -19.63
N PHE A 178 1.24 -2.28 -19.21
CA PHE A 178 0.21 -1.32 -19.60
C PHE A 178 0.19 -1.01 -21.09
N TYR A 179 1.32 -1.15 -21.82
CA TYR A 179 1.36 -0.94 -23.26
C TYR A 179 0.45 -1.89 -24.08
N LYS A 180 -0.02 -2.99 -23.45
CA LYS A 180 -0.95 -3.96 -24.05
C LYS A 180 -2.41 -3.62 -23.82
N VAL A 181 -2.68 -2.57 -23.02
CA VAL A 181 -4.05 -2.16 -22.68
C VAL A 181 -4.57 -1.24 -23.78
N THR A 182 -5.78 -1.50 -24.24
CA THR A 182 -6.41 -0.73 -25.33
C THR A 182 -6.99 0.59 -24.86
N GLU A 183 -7.47 0.65 -23.62
CA GLU A 183 -8.02 1.84 -23.00
C GLU A 183 -7.01 2.42 -22.00
N LEU A 184 -6.43 3.57 -22.34
CA LEU A 184 -5.39 4.21 -21.56
C LEU A 184 -5.98 5.27 -20.63
N SER A 185 -6.13 4.95 -19.35
CA SER A 185 -6.57 5.86 -18.30
C SER A 185 -5.83 5.59 -16.98
N PRO A 186 -5.84 6.53 -16.02
CA PRO A 186 -5.31 6.26 -14.69
C PRO A 186 -5.98 5.05 -14.00
N GLU A 187 -7.28 4.85 -14.25
CA GLU A 187 -8.06 3.74 -13.71
C GLU A 187 -7.61 2.41 -14.29
N SER A 188 -7.43 2.32 -15.61
CA SER A 188 -6.93 1.12 -16.27
C SER A 188 -5.47 0.81 -15.86
N PHE A 189 -4.64 1.84 -15.63
CA PHE A 189 -3.32 1.66 -15.04
C PHE A 189 -3.39 1.13 -13.60
N SER A 190 -4.29 1.65 -12.77
CA SER A 190 -4.52 1.17 -11.41
C SER A 190 -4.93 -0.30 -11.39
N ASN A 191 -5.74 -0.75 -12.35
CA ASN A 191 -6.12 -2.16 -12.49
C ASN A 191 -4.91 -3.04 -12.82
N VAL A 192 -4.04 -2.61 -13.75
CA VAL A 192 -2.81 -3.34 -14.08
C VAL A 192 -1.86 -3.39 -12.88
N LEU A 193 -1.75 -2.30 -12.12
CA LEU A 193 -0.96 -2.25 -10.89
C LEU A 193 -1.52 -3.21 -9.83
N ALA A 194 -2.85 -3.29 -9.70
CA ALA A 194 -3.54 -4.22 -8.81
C ALA A 194 -3.22 -5.69 -9.14
N GLU A 195 -3.18 -6.03 -10.43
CA GLU A 195 -2.79 -7.36 -10.90
C GLU A 195 -1.32 -7.67 -10.58
N VAL A 196 -0.42 -6.70 -10.79
CA VAL A 196 1.01 -6.83 -10.45
C VAL A 196 1.18 -7.10 -8.96
N LEU A 197 0.42 -6.40 -8.13
CA LEU A 197 0.47 -6.53 -6.68
C LEU A 197 -0.24 -7.78 -6.14
N ARG A 198 -1.08 -8.44 -6.95
CA ARG A 198 -1.86 -9.66 -6.57
C ARG A 198 -2.80 -9.49 -5.36
N GLY A 199 -2.92 -8.31 -4.82
CA GLY A 199 -3.74 -8.02 -3.63
C GLY A 199 -4.85 -7.01 -3.88
N GLY A 200 -5.11 -6.69 -5.15
CA GLY A 200 -5.95 -5.57 -5.52
C GLY A 200 -5.24 -4.23 -5.25
N SER A 201 -5.65 -3.19 -5.97
CA SER A 201 -5.26 -1.81 -5.66
C SER A 201 -6.49 -1.11 -5.09
N THR A 202 -6.32 -0.56 -3.90
CA THR A 202 -7.31 0.34 -3.31
C THR A 202 -6.56 1.57 -2.83
N GLU A 203 -7.11 2.75 -3.07
CA GLU A 203 -6.57 3.98 -2.50
C GLU A 203 -6.43 3.82 -0.99
N VAL A 204 -5.34 4.34 -0.45
CA VAL A 204 -5.11 4.42 0.99
C VAL A 204 -5.78 5.69 1.52
N ASP A 205 -6.60 5.56 2.53
CA ASP A 205 -7.22 6.70 3.20
C ASP A 205 -6.29 7.29 4.27
N LEU A 206 -5.68 6.41 5.08
CA LEU A 206 -4.82 6.80 6.19
C LEU A 206 -3.55 5.97 6.19
N LEU A 207 -2.39 6.63 6.13
CA LEU A 207 -1.11 6.00 6.34
C LEU A 207 -0.54 6.41 7.71
N ILE A 208 -0.21 5.40 8.51
CA ILE A 208 0.42 5.58 9.82
C ILE A 208 1.87 5.08 9.74
N ARG A 209 2.82 5.86 10.22
CA ARG A 209 4.19 5.40 10.37
C ARG A 209 4.68 5.60 11.80
N THR A 210 5.17 4.51 12.40
CA THR A 210 5.79 4.50 13.72
C THR A 210 7.31 4.72 13.63
N GLY A 211 7.97 4.99 14.76
CA GLY A 211 9.43 5.05 14.84
C GLY A 211 10.07 6.40 14.54
N GLY A 212 9.28 7.46 14.35
CA GLY A 212 9.77 8.86 14.26
C GLY A 212 10.20 9.31 12.86
N GLU A 213 10.21 8.42 11.88
CA GLU A 213 10.56 8.78 10.51
C GLU A 213 9.35 9.34 9.75
N GLN A 214 9.55 10.38 8.91
CA GLN A 214 8.49 11.09 8.18
C GLN A 214 8.68 10.96 6.66
N ARG A 215 8.62 9.73 6.15
CA ARG A 215 8.72 9.40 4.72
C ARG A 215 8.02 8.09 4.41
N LEU A 216 7.67 7.85 3.16
CA LEU A 216 6.97 6.64 2.70
C LEU A 216 7.89 5.43 2.53
N SER A 217 9.18 5.62 2.33
CA SER A 217 10.17 4.56 2.12
C SER A 217 9.77 3.57 1.03
N ASP A 218 9.27 4.07 -0.10
CA ASP A 218 8.87 3.27 -1.25
C ASP A 218 7.66 2.35 -0.96
N PHE A 219 6.76 2.80 -0.08
CA PHE A 219 5.54 2.07 0.29
C PHE A 219 4.30 2.73 -0.30
N LEU A 220 3.51 1.97 -1.08
CA LEU A 220 2.21 2.32 -1.63
C LEU A 220 2.14 3.71 -2.26
N LEU A 221 3.16 4.08 -3.10
CA LEU A 221 3.29 5.44 -3.63
C LEU A 221 2.09 5.86 -4.47
N TRP A 222 1.56 4.97 -5.29
CA TRP A 222 0.40 5.22 -6.14
C TRP A 222 -0.88 5.31 -5.32
N GLU A 223 -1.06 4.37 -4.41
CA GLU A 223 -2.26 4.26 -3.59
C GLU A 223 -2.36 5.35 -2.52
N CYS A 224 -1.23 5.95 -2.13
CA CYS A 224 -1.17 7.02 -1.14
C CYS A 224 -1.29 8.44 -1.74
N ALA A 225 -1.63 8.60 -3.03
CA ALA A 225 -1.69 9.91 -3.68
C ALA A 225 -2.59 10.92 -2.95
N PHE A 226 -3.67 10.45 -2.32
CA PHE A 226 -4.63 11.27 -1.56
C PHE A 226 -4.77 10.82 -0.10
N ALA A 227 -3.81 10.03 0.40
CA ALA A 227 -3.83 9.55 1.77
C ALA A 227 -3.53 10.65 2.78
N GLU A 228 -4.21 10.59 3.92
CA GLU A 228 -3.81 11.35 5.10
C GLU A 228 -2.67 10.65 5.83
N PHE A 229 -1.73 11.42 6.42
CA PHE A 229 -0.57 10.87 7.10
C PHE A 229 -0.59 11.15 8.60
N VAL A 230 -0.20 10.11 9.38
CA VAL A 230 0.07 10.21 10.80
C VAL A 230 1.47 9.64 11.09
N PHE A 231 2.38 10.49 11.58
CA PHE A 231 3.73 10.11 11.93
C PHE A 231 3.89 10.10 13.45
N LEU A 232 4.32 8.96 14.03
CA LEU A 232 4.43 8.76 15.47
C LEU A 232 5.88 8.51 15.88
N GLN A 233 6.31 9.14 16.97
CA GLN A 233 7.61 8.89 17.58
C GLN A 233 7.70 7.50 18.22
N LYS A 234 6.55 6.98 18.67
CA LYS A 234 6.41 5.68 19.27
C LYS A 234 6.89 4.57 18.32
N ARG A 235 7.71 3.64 18.81
CA ARG A 235 8.20 2.49 18.02
C ARG A 235 7.12 1.43 17.89
N TRP A 236 7.15 0.67 16.78
CA TRP A 236 6.11 -0.30 16.49
C TRP A 236 5.78 -1.29 17.61
N PRO A 237 6.74 -1.92 18.33
CA PRO A 237 6.39 -2.82 19.43
C PRO A 237 5.65 -2.15 20.60
N ASP A 238 5.75 -0.84 20.74
CA ASP A 238 5.04 -0.06 21.76
C ASP A 238 3.72 0.52 21.25
N PHE A 239 3.39 0.36 19.96
CA PHE A 239 2.15 0.84 19.36
C PHE A 239 0.96 0.00 19.85
N THR A 240 -0.12 0.65 20.22
CA THR A 240 -1.27 0.02 20.85
C THR A 240 -2.55 0.18 20.03
N VAL A 241 -3.57 -0.60 20.34
CA VAL A 241 -4.92 -0.44 19.77
C VAL A 241 -5.45 0.97 20.01
N ARG A 242 -5.19 1.56 21.19
CA ARG A 242 -5.59 2.93 21.51
C ARG A 242 -4.92 3.97 20.60
N ASP A 243 -3.66 3.75 20.21
CA ASP A 243 -2.98 4.63 19.26
C ASP A 243 -3.64 4.56 17.88
N LEU A 244 -4.03 3.34 17.44
CA LEU A 244 -4.77 3.15 16.20
C LEU A 244 -6.15 3.82 16.26
N GLU A 245 -6.90 3.64 17.35
CA GLU A 245 -8.19 4.31 17.58
C GLU A 245 -8.06 5.83 17.50
N THR A 246 -7.04 6.39 18.15
CA THR A 246 -6.77 7.82 18.11
C THR A 246 -6.50 8.31 16.69
N ALA A 247 -5.64 7.61 15.94
CA ALA A 247 -5.31 7.98 14.57
C ALA A 247 -6.54 7.89 13.64
N VAL A 248 -7.38 6.85 13.77
CA VAL A 248 -8.61 6.71 12.99
C VAL A 248 -9.63 7.80 13.37
N LYS A 249 -9.75 8.13 14.65
CA LYS A 249 -10.64 9.22 15.11
C LYS A 249 -10.19 10.58 14.59
N GLU A 250 -8.89 10.89 14.68
CA GLU A 250 -8.33 12.14 14.14
C GLU A 250 -8.53 12.22 12.63
N PHE A 251 -8.32 11.12 11.91
CA PHE A 251 -8.61 11.04 10.48
C PHE A 251 -10.07 11.36 10.17
N GLY A 252 -11.02 10.80 10.93
CA GLY A 252 -12.46 11.07 10.75
C GLY A 252 -12.89 12.52 11.03
N GLN A 253 -12.04 13.31 11.70
CA GLN A 253 -12.27 14.73 11.98
C GLN A 253 -11.68 15.66 10.93
N ARG A 254 -10.84 15.16 10.02
CA ARG A 254 -10.22 15.97 8.97
C ARG A 254 -11.19 16.22 7.83
N GLU A 255 -11.25 17.45 7.37
CA GLU A 255 -11.95 17.80 6.15
C GLU A 255 -11.14 17.35 4.94
N ARG A 256 -11.70 16.48 4.10
CA ARG A 256 -11.05 15.90 2.92
C ARG A 256 -11.65 16.50 1.66
N THR A 257 -11.05 17.54 1.14
CA THR A 257 -11.53 18.22 -0.07
C THR A 257 -11.16 17.49 -1.35
N ARG A 258 -10.09 16.66 -1.36
CA ARG A 258 -9.55 15.98 -2.56
C ARG A 258 -9.40 16.92 -3.78
N GLY A 259 -9.08 18.19 -3.54
CA GLY A 259 -8.96 19.22 -4.55
C GLY A 259 -10.28 19.87 -4.98
N ALA A 260 -11.42 19.47 -4.44
CA ALA A 260 -12.68 20.19 -4.59
C ALA A 260 -12.72 21.41 -3.66
N LEU A 261 -13.38 22.49 -4.09
CA LEU A 261 -13.69 23.57 -3.18
C LEU A 261 -14.72 23.06 -2.15
N PRO A 262 -14.62 23.46 -0.86
CA PRO A 262 -15.72 23.26 0.07
C PRO A 262 -16.96 23.83 -0.59
N ASP A 263 -18.09 23.11 -0.55
CA ASP A 263 -19.36 23.63 -1.05
C ASP A 263 -19.53 25.03 -0.46
N ALA A 264 -19.49 26.05 -1.31
CA ALA A 264 -19.78 27.39 -0.89
C ALA A 264 -21.18 27.31 -0.28
N ILE A 265 -21.27 27.62 1.00
CA ILE A 265 -22.53 27.75 1.71
C ILE A 265 -23.38 28.61 0.79
N ALA A 266 -24.38 27.98 0.16
CA ALA A 266 -25.36 28.67 -0.66
C ALA A 266 -26.08 29.61 0.30
N GLY A 267 -25.67 30.91 0.25
CA GLY A 267 -26.35 31.98 0.93
C GLY A 267 -27.64 32.34 0.21
#